data_3a738631b2f46c6e78a6af68517cfd8a
#
_entry.id   3a738631b2f46c6e78a6af68517cfd8a
#
_cell.length_a   1.000
_cell.length_b   1.000
_cell.length_c   1.000
_cell.angle_alpha   90.00
_cell.angle_beta   90.00
_cell.angle_gamma   90.00
#
_symmetry.space_group_name_H-M   'P 1'
#
loop_
_entity.id
_entity.type
_entity.pdbx_description
1 polymer ?
#
loop_
_entity_poly.entity_id
_entity_poly.type
_entity_poly.pdbx_seq_one_letter_code
_entity_poly.pdbx_strand_id
1 'polypeptide(L)'
;MNKNIISLKDFKITPNENVIERIQNFQSYIDQMEQFGCKSYWVMARTGVGAKMQIEGYDGEVSAYISNDYLGMSQRTETKEAGINAVLKYGTGASAAQAIGGYLDIHKQLEEGIAKFVGQEDAILFSSGFGANAGLLRAILGKNDIAYIDSYIHTLSLIHI
;
A
#
# COMPACT_ATOMS: atom_id res chain seq x y z
N MET A 1 26.99 17.41 17.87
CA MET A 1 27.24 16.07 18.44
C MET A 1 26.24 15.11 17.79
N ASN A 2 26.65 14.36 16.77
CA ASN A 2 25.80 13.35 16.17
C ASN A 2 25.60 12.22 17.19
N LYS A 3 24.41 12.13 17.77
CA LYS A 3 24.01 10.92 18.47
C LYS A 3 23.93 9.82 17.42
N ASN A 4 24.67 8.73 17.59
CA ASN A 4 24.50 7.54 16.79
C ASN A 4 23.06 7.06 16.95
N ILE A 5 22.25 7.23 15.92
CA ILE A 5 20.88 6.74 15.90
C ILE A 5 20.98 5.25 15.58
N ILE A 6 20.80 4.41 16.58
CA ILE A 6 20.96 2.95 16.47
C ILE A 6 19.62 2.27 16.15
N SER A 7 18.51 2.97 16.35
CA SER A 7 17.16 2.42 16.19
C SER A 7 16.17 3.50 15.73
N LEU A 8 15.14 3.12 15.00
CA LEU A 8 14.01 4.02 14.69
C LEU A 8 13.36 4.61 15.94
N LYS A 9 13.48 3.93 17.09
CA LYS A 9 13.00 4.46 18.40
C LYS A 9 13.80 5.67 18.88
N ASP A 10 15.02 5.82 18.40
CA ASP A 10 15.89 6.96 18.73
C ASP A 10 15.60 8.15 17.81
N PHE A 11 14.86 7.92 16.72
CA PHE A 11 14.39 8.94 15.80
C PHE A 11 13.13 9.61 16.37
N LYS A 12 13.33 10.54 17.30
CA LYS A 12 12.23 11.31 17.89
C LYS A 12 12.02 12.60 17.12
N ILE A 13 10.76 12.89 16.80
CA ILE A 13 10.35 14.22 16.33
C ILE A 13 10.46 15.16 17.52
N THR A 14 11.43 16.07 17.51
CA THR A 14 11.57 17.10 18.54
C THR A 14 10.74 18.34 18.16
N PRO A 15 10.01 18.93 19.10
CA PRO A 15 9.35 20.21 18.87
C PRO A 15 10.38 21.26 18.41
N ASN A 16 10.06 22.03 17.37
CA ASN A 16 10.92 23.04 16.76
C ASN A 16 12.10 22.55 15.92
N GLU A 17 12.23 21.26 15.67
CA GLU A 17 13.24 20.76 14.73
C GLU A 17 12.85 21.14 13.28
N ASN A 18 13.81 21.66 12.53
CA ASN A 18 13.62 21.97 11.12
C ASN A 18 13.35 20.67 10.33
N VAL A 19 12.41 20.73 9.39
CA VAL A 19 12.05 19.58 8.53
C VAL A 19 13.27 19.05 7.78
N ILE A 20 14.17 19.91 7.32
CA ILE A 20 15.39 19.52 6.60
C ILE A 20 16.34 18.74 7.53
N GLU A 21 16.56 19.22 8.76
CA GLU A 21 17.38 18.53 9.75
C GLU A 21 16.82 17.14 10.07
N ARG A 22 15.50 17.02 10.17
CA ARG A 22 14.81 15.74 10.38
C ARG A 22 15.06 14.75 9.24
N ILE A 23 14.97 15.23 8.00
CA ILE A 23 15.25 14.41 6.80
C ILE A 23 16.71 13.97 6.80
N GLN A 24 17.66 14.87 7.10
CA GLN A 24 19.08 14.56 7.17
C GLN A 24 19.40 13.55 8.28
N ASN A 25 18.77 13.67 9.43
CA ASN A 25 18.92 12.72 10.53
C ASN A 25 18.40 11.32 10.13
N PHE A 26 17.28 11.24 9.44
CA PHE A 26 16.76 9.98 8.93
C PHE A 26 17.68 9.37 7.86
N GLN A 27 18.18 10.18 6.94
CA GLN A 27 19.15 9.72 5.94
C GLN A 27 20.43 9.18 6.61
N SER A 28 20.95 9.88 7.61
CA SER A 28 22.12 9.41 8.36
C SER A 28 21.89 8.07 9.07
N TYR A 29 20.67 7.82 9.54
CA TYR A 29 20.29 6.52 10.08
C TYR A 29 20.33 5.42 9.01
N ILE A 30 19.78 5.68 7.84
CA ILE A 30 19.79 4.72 6.72
C ILE A 30 21.23 4.40 6.31
N ASP A 31 22.06 5.43 6.14
CA ASP A 31 23.47 5.28 5.75
C ASP A 31 24.26 4.44 6.76
N GLN A 32 24.03 4.63 8.06
CA GLN A 32 24.62 3.81 9.10
C GLN A 32 24.18 2.34 9.02
N MET A 33 22.90 2.09 8.79
CA MET A 33 22.37 0.72 8.65
C MET A 33 22.99 0.02 7.43
N GLU A 34 23.16 0.72 6.31
CA GLU A 34 23.83 0.18 5.13
C GLU A 34 25.31 -0.16 5.40
N GLN A 35 26.03 0.67 6.14
CA GLN A 35 27.42 0.39 6.56
C GLN A 35 27.55 -0.88 7.41
N PHE A 36 26.54 -1.19 8.19
CA PHE A 36 26.45 -2.45 8.95
C PHE A 36 25.94 -3.66 8.13
N GLY A 37 25.76 -3.49 6.82
CA GLY A 37 25.22 -4.54 5.95
C GLY A 37 23.72 -4.79 6.14
N CYS A 38 23.02 -3.90 6.84
CA CYS A 38 21.58 -3.99 7.11
C CYS A 38 20.79 -3.03 6.24
N LYS A 39 20.69 -3.31 4.93
CA LYS A 39 19.82 -2.55 4.04
C LYS A 39 18.37 -2.94 4.29
N SER A 40 17.68 -2.20 5.17
CA SER A 40 16.30 -2.51 5.59
C SER A 40 15.23 -1.83 4.74
N TYR A 41 15.59 -0.77 4.01
CA TYR A 41 14.66 0.05 3.24
C TYR A 41 15.08 0.13 1.77
N TRP A 42 14.09 0.28 0.89
CA TRP A 42 14.29 0.45 -0.57
C TRP A 42 15.17 -0.62 -1.22
N VAL A 43 15.06 -1.85 -0.75
CA VAL A 43 15.69 -2.98 -1.44
C VAL A 43 15.00 -3.16 -2.78
N MET A 44 15.76 -3.02 -3.86
CA MET A 44 15.20 -3.10 -5.21
C MET A 44 14.89 -4.55 -5.59
N ALA A 45 13.64 -4.83 -5.92
CA ALA A 45 13.23 -6.09 -6.52
C ALA A 45 13.53 -6.05 -8.03
N ARG A 46 14.20 -7.08 -8.53
CA ARG A 46 14.52 -7.24 -9.96
C ARG A 46 13.50 -8.08 -10.72
N THR A 47 12.61 -8.74 -9.99
CA THR A 47 11.51 -9.54 -10.54
C THR A 47 10.20 -9.14 -9.89
N GLY A 48 9.09 -9.69 -10.37
CA GLY A 48 7.82 -9.58 -9.67
C GLY A 48 7.92 -10.15 -8.25
N VAL A 49 7.21 -9.52 -7.31
CA VAL A 49 7.18 -9.96 -5.91
C VAL A 49 6.18 -11.11 -5.77
N GLY A 50 6.72 -12.33 -5.67
CA GLY A 50 5.97 -13.56 -5.45
C GLY A 50 6.54 -14.33 -4.26
N ALA A 51 6.32 -15.64 -4.18
CA ALA A 51 6.90 -16.48 -3.14
C ALA A 51 8.44 -16.51 -3.19
N LYS A 52 8.99 -16.33 -4.39
CA LYS A 52 10.41 -16.15 -4.67
C LYS A 52 10.60 -14.90 -5.52
N MET A 53 11.72 -14.22 -5.31
CA MET A 53 12.08 -13.01 -6.04
C MET A 53 13.59 -12.86 -6.12
N GLN A 54 14.05 -12.03 -7.05
CA GLN A 54 15.44 -11.58 -7.10
C GLN A 54 15.52 -10.14 -6.58
N ILE A 55 16.53 -9.87 -5.80
CA ILE A 55 16.77 -8.54 -5.21
C ILE A 55 18.16 -8.03 -5.58
N GLU A 56 18.32 -6.72 -5.56
CA GLU A 56 19.62 -6.09 -5.76
C GLU A 56 20.60 -6.48 -4.65
N GLY A 57 21.86 -6.71 -5.04
CA GLY A 57 22.93 -7.03 -4.10
C GLY A 57 22.96 -8.49 -3.63
N TYR A 58 22.09 -9.35 -4.20
CA TYR A 58 22.09 -10.78 -3.91
C TYR A 58 22.03 -11.59 -5.21
N ASP A 59 22.92 -12.58 -5.32
CA ASP A 59 22.96 -13.49 -6.47
C ASP A 59 22.01 -14.68 -6.24
N GLY A 60 21.01 -14.79 -7.11
CA GLY A 60 20.02 -15.84 -7.05
C GLY A 60 18.63 -15.41 -6.56
N GLU A 61 17.80 -16.39 -6.25
CA GLU A 61 16.44 -16.17 -5.75
C GLU A 61 16.41 -16.21 -4.23
N VAL A 62 15.63 -15.33 -3.64
CA VAL A 62 15.32 -15.30 -2.21
C VAL A 62 13.85 -15.63 -1.97
N SER A 63 13.53 -16.24 -0.83
CA SER A 63 12.15 -16.42 -0.39
C SER A 63 11.60 -15.10 0.13
N ALA A 64 10.47 -14.66 -0.41
CA ALA A 64 9.85 -13.38 -0.06
C ALA A 64 8.75 -13.58 1.00
N TYR A 65 9.01 -13.10 2.22
CA TYR A 65 8.03 -13.07 3.32
C TYR A 65 7.40 -11.68 3.51
N ILE A 66 7.67 -10.75 2.59
CA ILE A 66 7.21 -9.36 2.64
C ILE A 66 5.98 -9.10 1.78
N SER A 67 5.57 -10.08 0.97
CA SER A 67 4.46 -9.92 0.03
C SER A 67 3.11 -10.00 0.74
N ASN A 68 2.20 -9.10 0.38
CA ASN A 68 0.78 -9.17 0.73
C ASN A 68 -0.03 -10.04 -0.25
N ASP A 69 0.61 -10.61 -1.26
CA ASP A 69 0.00 -11.52 -2.22
C ASP A 69 -0.07 -12.94 -1.64
N TYR A 70 -0.84 -13.12 -0.58
CA TYR A 70 -0.91 -14.36 0.21
C TYR A 70 -1.31 -15.60 -0.60
N LEU A 71 -2.07 -15.42 -1.67
CA LEU A 71 -2.53 -16.49 -2.55
C LEU A 71 -1.70 -16.61 -3.84
N GLY A 72 -0.68 -15.76 -4.03
CA GLY A 72 0.17 -15.75 -5.22
C GLY A 72 -0.58 -15.37 -6.50
N MET A 73 -1.70 -14.65 -6.38
CA MET A 73 -2.57 -14.33 -7.52
C MET A 73 -1.92 -13.38 -8.51
N SER A 74 -1.06 -12.46 -8.05
CA SER A 74 -0.43 -11.45 -8.92
C SER A 74 0.51 -12.05 -9.97
N GLN A 75 1.05 -13.23 -9.71
CA GLN A 75 2.00 -13.90 -10.60
C GLN A 75 1.37 -14.98 -11.49
N ARG A 76 0.09 -15.29 -11.32
CA ARG A 76 -0.60 -16.29 -12.11
C ARG A 76 -0.78 -15.84 -13.56
N THR A 77 -0.67 -16.79 -14.48
CA THR A 77 -0.81 -16.55 -15.92
C THR A 77 -2.17 -15.94 -16.24
N GLU A 78 -3.24 -16.50 -15.67
CA GLU A 78 -4.60 -16.06 -15.91
C GLU A 78 -4.82 -14.60 -15.48
N THR A 79 -4.23 -14.20 -14.35
CA THR A 79 -4.33 -12.81 -13.87
C THR A 79 -3.55 -11.85 -14.76
N LYS A 80 -2.36 -12.26 -15.22
CA LYS A 80 -1.54 -11.46 -16.14
C LYS A 80 -2.23 -11.28 -17.49
N GLU A 81 -2.78 -12.35 -18.05
CA GLU A 81 -3.52 -12.31 -19.32
C GLU A 81 -4.75 -11.42 -19.20
N ALA A 82 -5.51 -11.52 -18.12
CA ALA A 82 -6.66 -10.63 -17.87
C ALA A 82 -6.22 -9.16 -17.80
N GLY A 83 -5.09 -8.86 -17.14
CA GLY A 83 -4.51 -7.52 -17.09
C GLY A 83 -4.09 -7.01 -18.47
N ILE A 84 -3.40 -7.83 -19.26
CA ILE A 84 -3.02 -7.48 -20.65
C ILE A 84 -4.25 -7.16 -21.49
N ASN A 85 -5.27 -8.01 -21.45
CA ASN A 85 -6.51 -7.82 -22.19
C ASN A 85 -7.26 -6.55 -21.76
N ALA A 86 -7.25 -6.24 -20.47
CA ALA A 86 -7.83 -5.00 -19.97
C ALA A 86 -7.08 -3.77 -20.49
N VAL A 87 -5.75 -3.80 -20.49
CA VAL A 87 -4.93 -2.70 -21.06
C VAL A 87 -5.19 -2.53 -22.55
N LEU A 88 -5.31 -3.61 -23.32
CA LEU A 88 -5.60 -3.55 -24.74
C LEU A 88 -6.99 -2.96 -25.04
N LYS A 89 -7.98 -3.23 -24.18
CA LYS A 89 -9.35 -2.74 -24.36
C LYS A 89 -9.56 -1.32 -23.84
N TYR A 90 -9.02 -0.98 -22.68
CA TYR A 90 -9.34 0.26 -21.96
C TYR A 90 -8.18 1.26 -21.89
N GLY A 91 -6.98 0.86 -22.31
CA GLY A 91 -5.76 1.63 -22.06
C GLY A 91 -5.20 1.40 -20.67
N THR A 92 -4.29 2.27 -20.25
CA THR A 92 -3.55 2.14 -18.99
C THR A 92 -4.27 2.72 -17.77
N GLY A 93 -5.49 3.23 -17.95
CA GLY A 93 -6.31 3.78 -16.88
C GLY A 93 -7.61 4.36 -17.37
N ALA A 94 -8.53 4.67 -16.45
CA ALA A 94 -9.85 5.20 -16.75
C ALA A 94 -9.82 6.66 -17.22
N SER A 95 -8.73 7.39 -17.02
CA SER A 95 -8.48 8.78 -17.44
C SER A 95 -9.50 9.82 -16.97
N ALA A 96 -10.46 9.43 -16.15
CA ALA A 96 -11.49 10.29 -15.55
C ALA A 96 -11.92 9.77 -14.18
N ALA A 97 -12.53 10.62 -13.38
CA ALA A 97 -13.18 10.18 -12.14
C ALA A 97 -14.42 9.34 -12.46
N GLN A 98 -14.68 8.31 -11.67
CA GLN A 98 -15.81 7.39 -11.86
C GLN A 98 -17.14 8.15 -11.97
N ALA A 99 -17.38 9.15 -11.15
CA ALA A 99 -18.61 9.94 -11.13
C ALA A 99 -18.86 10.77 -12.41
N ILE A 100 -17.84 11.00 -13.24
CA ILE A 100 -17.95 11.89 -14.41
C ILE A 100 -17.89 11.14 -15.74
N GLY A 101 -17.24 9.97 -15.77
CA GLY A 101 -17.08 9.19 -17.03
C GLY A 101 -15.99 8.13 -16.96
N GLY A 102 -15.29 8.02 -15.82
CA GLY A 102 -14.26 7.00 -15.59
C GLY A 102 -14.81 5.69 -15.00
N TYR A 103 -16.14 5.51 -14.94
CA TYR A 103 -16.74 4.26 -14.50
C TYR A 103 -16.90 3.32 -15.70
N LEU A 104 -15.95 2.41 -15.82
CA LEU A 104 -15.89 1.44 -16.92
C LEU A 104 -16.74 0.20 -16.59
N ASP A 105 -17.16 -0.53 -17.62
CA ASP A 105 -17.91 -1.79 -17.47
C ASP A 105 -17.15 -2.84 -16.64
N ILE A 106 -15.84 -2.86 -16.70
CA ILE A 106 -15.00 -3.74 -15.88
C ILE A 106 -15.08 -3.39 -14.38
N HIS A 107 -15.28 -2.13 -14.01
CA HIS A 107 -15.48 -1.74 -12.62
C HIS A 107 -16.77 -2.35 -12.09
N LYS A 108 -17.87 -2.20 -12.84
CA LYS A 108 -19.17 -2.77 -12.49
C LYS A 108 -19.12 -4.29 -12.36
N GLN A 109 -18.48 -4.97 -13.32
CA GLN A 109 -18.32 -6.42 -13.27
C GLN A 109 -17.55 -6.89 -12.03
N LEU A 110 -16.53 -6.13 -11.62
CA LEU A 110 -15.77 -6.44 -10.42
C LEU A 110 -16.61 -6.21 -9.14
N GLU A 111 -17.35 -5.12 -9.06
CA GLU A 111 -18.26 -4.83 -7.93
C GLU A 111 -19.31 -5.92 -7.77
N GLU A 112 -19.99 -6.27 -8.83
CA GLU A 112 -20.99 -7.37 -8.84
C GLU A 112 -20.34 -8.72 -8.45
N GLY A 113 -19.15 -9.00 -8.97
CA GLY A 113 -18.39 -10.22 -8.66
C GLY A 113 -18.00 -10.30 -7.18
N ILE A 114 -17.51 -9.20 -6.61
CA ILE A 114 -17.13 -9.12 -5.19
C ILE A 114 -18.38 -9.22 -4.32
N ALA A 115 -19.43 -8.47 -4.60
CA ALA A 115 -20.69 -8.51 -3.84
C ALA A 115 -21.23 -9.95 -3.76
N LYS A 116 -21.28 -10.63 -4.90
CA LYS A 116 -21.70 -12.04 -4.97
C LYS A 116 -20.77 -12.95 -4.16
N PHE A 117 -19.45 -12.77 -4.27
CA PHE A 117 -18.47 -13.60 -3.58
C PHE A 117 -18.57 -13.50 -2.06
N VAL A 118 -18.80 -12.29 -1.53
CA VAL A 118 -18.92 -12.06 -0.09
C VAL A 118 -20.36 -12.16 0.42
N GLY A 119 -21.34 -12.41 -0.46
CA GLY A 119 -22.76 -12.57 -0.09
C GLY A 119 -23.43 -11.27 0.32
N GLN A 120 -23.01 -10.14 -0.26
CA GLN A 120 -23.61 -8.82 -0.04
C GLN A 120 -24.44 -8.39 -1.25
N GLU A 121 -25.31 -7.39 -1.05
CA GLU A 121 -26.18 -6.87 -2.10
C GLU A 121 -25.40 -6.07 -3.15
N ASP A 122 -24.37 -5.34 -2.72
CA ASP A 122 -23.57 -4.49 -3.60
C ASP A 122 -22.15 -4.30 -3.05
N ALA A 123 -21.26 -3.73 -3.88
CA ALA A 123 -19.91 -3.36 -3.53
C ALA A 123 -19.51 -2.06 -4.25
N ILE A 124 -18.59 -1.32 -3.65
CA ILE A 124 -18.03 -0.10 -4.22
C ILE A 124 -16.52 -0.21 -4.27
N LEU A 125 -15.93 0.09 -5.42
CA LEU A 125 -14.49 0.08 -5.64
C LEU A 125 -13.83 1.40 -5.30
N PHE A 126 -12.68 1.31 -4.66
CA PHE A 126 -11.76 2.41 -4.43
C PHE A 126 -10.37 2.07 -4.96
N SER A 127 -9.59 3.08 -5.30
CA SER A 127 -8.23 2.92 -5.82
C SER A 127 -7.22 2.39 -4.77
N SER A 128 -7.60 2.39 -3.50
CA SER A 128 -6.75 1.91 -2.39
C SER A 128 -7.59 1.63 -1.15
N GLY A 129 -7.08 0.78 -0.25
CA GLY A 129 -7.68 0.56 1.07
C GLY A 129 -7.73 1.83 1.92
N PHE A 130 -6.76 2.74 1.76
CA PHE A 130 -6.79 4.06 2.37
C PHE A 130 -8.00 4.86 1.89
N GLY A 131 -8.19 4.94 0.57
CA GLY A 131 -9.35 5.62 -0.03
C GLY A 131 -10.68 5.01 0.40
N ALA A 132 -10.74 3.68 0.49
CA ALA A 132 -11.93 2.97 0.95
C ALA A 132 -12.28 3.31 2.40
N ASN A 133 -11.31 3.21 3.34
CA ASN A 133 -11.53 3.57 4.74
C ASN A 133 -11.91 5.05 4.90
N ALA A 134 -11.18 5.95 4.25
CA ALA A 134 -11.45 7.39 4.31
C ALA A 134 -12.83 7.74 3.74
N GLY A 135 -13.17 7.18 2.58
CA GLY A 135 -14.45 7.43 1.93
C GLY A 135 -15.62 6.88 2.74
N LEU A 136 -15.52 5.63 3.21
CA LEU A 136 -16.56 5.00 4.00
C LEU A 136 -16.80 5.76 5.31
N LEU A 137 -15.76 5.98 6.10
CA LEU A 137 -15.91 6.63 7.42
C LEU A 137 -16.48 8.05 7.29
N ARG A 138 -16.03 8.81 6.29
CA ARG A 138 -16.58 10.15 6.03
C ARG A 138 -18.01 10.15 5.52
N ALA A 139 -18.42 9.09 4.81
CA ALA A 139 -19.78 8.98 4.30
C ALA A 139 -20.81 8.63 5.39
N ILE A 140 -20.40 7.81 6.38
CA ILE A 140 -21.31 7.28 7.40
C ILE A 140 -21.23 8.01 8.74
N LEU A 141 -20.13 8.70 9.06
CA LEU A 141 -19.94 9.40 10.32
C LEU A 141 -20.18 10.90 10.17
N GLY A 142 -21.15 11.42 10.90
CA GLY A 142 -21.42 12.84 11.02
C GLY A 142 -20.79 13.43 12.28
N LYS A 143 -20.94 14.74 12.45
CA LYS A 143 -20.35 15.52 13.56
C LYS A 143 -20.72 15.02 14.96
N ASN A 144 -21.87 14.37 15.11
CA ASN A 144 -22.41 13.93 16.41
C ASN A 144 -22.34 12.41 16.58
N ASP A 145 -21.73 11.69 15.64
CA ASP A 145 -21.60 10.25 15.73
C ASP A 145 -20.36 9.87 16.54
N ILE A 146 -20.42 8.70 17.15
CA ILE A 146 -19.32 8.13 17.95
C ILE A 146 -18.92 6.83 17.29
N ALA A 147 -17.63 6.72 16.93
CA ALA A 147 -17.03 5.49 16.44
C ALA A 147 -16.33 4.72 17.56
N TYR A 148 -16.77 3.49 17.83
CA TYR A 148 -16.06 2.56 18.72
C TYR A 148 -15.06 1.76 17.89
N ILE A 149 -13.79 1.81 18.26
CA ILE A 149 -12.70 1.18 17.54
C ILE A 149 -11.88 0.27 18.47
N ASP A 150 -11.30 -0.78 17.90
CA ASP A 150 -10.33 -1.62 18.57
C ASP A 150 -8.99 -0.88 18.73
N SER A 151 -8.25 -1.13 19.82
CA SER A 151 -6.93 -0.52 20.07
C SER A 151 -5.86 -0.94 19.07
N TYR A 152 -6.05 -2.04 18.36
CA TYR A 152 -5.17 -2.57 17.32
C TYR A 152 -5.69 -2.33 15.90
N ILE A 153 -6.68 -1.45 15.75
CA ILE A 153 -7.18 -1.07 14.43
C ILE A 153 -6.05 -0.61 13.51
N HIS A 154 -6.16 -0.93 12.25
CA HIS A 154 -5.16 -0.51 11.26
C HIS A 154 -5.03 1.02 11.22
N THR A 155 -3.81 1.53 11.14
CA THR A 155 -3.49 2.96 11.15
C THR A 155 -4.27 3.77 10.10
N LEU A 156 -4.59 3.18 8.95
CA LEU A 156 -5.42 3.80 7.91
C LEU A 156 -6.81 4.21 8.38
N SER A 157 -7.36 3.53 9.38
CA SER A 157 -8.67 3.89 9.96
C SER A 157 -8.55 4.99 11.01
N LEU A 158 -7.43 5.05 11.74
CA LEU A 158 -7.18 6.06 12.78
C LEU A 158 -6.95 7.48 12.24
N ILE A 159 -6.38 7.61 11.05
CA ILE A 159 -6.04 8.92 10.46
C ILE A 159 -7.30 9.73 10.10
N HIS A 160 -8.47 9.09 10.01
CA HIS A 160 -9.72 9.69 9.53
C HIS A 160 -10.81 9.84 10.59
N ILE A 161 -10.54 9.40 11.81
CA ILE A 161 -11.39 9.54 12.97
C ILE A 161 -10.80 10.58 13.94
#